data_65dc5b3291a9cd183f5588945dbd54cf
#
_entry.id   65dc5b3291a9cd183f5588945dbd54cf
#
_cell.length_a   1.000
_cell.length_b   1.000
_cell.length_c   1.000
_cell.angle_alpha   90.00
_cell.angle_beta   90.00
_cell.angle_gamma   90.00
#
_symmetry.space_group_name_H-M   'P 1'
#
loop_
_entity.id
_entity.type
_entity.pdbx_description
1 polymer ?
#
loop_
_entity_poly.entity_id
_entity_poly.type
_entity_poly.pdbx_seq_one_letter_code
_entity_poly.pdbx_strand_id
1 'polypeptide(L)'
;MTHEKKNKHMTLDDRIEIQECLNKGMTFKAIGQRVGKDQTTISKEVKLHGHTYTNSFTKTDECCPKLLKAPFVCNGCPKRNHSNCSYPRRSYQAKTAQKEYESVLVESREGIPLTKEEFYKTEQIISSAVKSGQNIYHAIQANNLSVSKSTVYRAY
;
A
#
# COMPACT_ATOMS: atom_id res chain seq x y z
N MET A 1 -12.91 -31.56 -4.47
CA MET A 1 -12.59 -30.40 -3.62
C MET A 1 -11.99 -29.32 -4.51
N THR A 2 -12.78 -28.32 -4.84
CA THR A 2 -12.33 -27.17 -5.63
C THR A 2 -11.44 -26.31 -4.74
N HIS A 3 -10.14 -26.32 -4.99
CA HIS A 3 -9.23 -25.30 -4.44
C HIS A 3 -9.63 -23.97 -5.04
N GLU A 4 -10.49 -23.21 -4.36
CA GLU A 4 -10.66 -21.79 -4.64
C GLU A 4 -9.29 -21.14 -4.54
N LYS A 5 -8.80 -20.62 -5.66
CA LYS A 5 -7.57 -19.81 -5.69
C LYS A 5 -7.81 -18.60 -4.78
N LYS A 6 -7.30 -18.65 -3.54
CA LYS A 6 -7.29 -17.49 -2.65
C LYS A 6 -6.65 -16.34 -3.41
N ASN A 7 -7.44 -15.31 -3.71
CA ASN A 7 -6.93 -14.11 -4.38
C ASN A 7 -5.72 -13.58 -3.60
N LYS A 8 -4.59 -13.47 -4.27
CA LYS A 8 -3.32 -13.06 -3.66
C LYS A 8 -3.41 -11.62 -3.11
N HIS A 9 -4.19 -10.78 -3.76
CA HIS A 9 -4.43 -9.38 -3.40
C HIS A 9 -5.78 -9.21 -2.71
N MET A 10 -5.91 -8.16 -1.93
CA MET A 10 -7.14 -7.80 -1.24
C MET A 10 -8.06 -7.06 -2.22
N THR A 11 -9.32 -7.47 -2.28
CA THR A 11 -10.35 -6.85 -3.13
C THR A 11 -11.06 -5.71 -2.40
N LEU A 12 -11.85 -4.92 -3.13
CA LEU A 12 -12.70 -3.90 -2.52
C LEU A 12 -13.74 -4.53 -1.57
N ASP A 13 -14.30 -5.69 -1.94
CA ASP A 13 -15.28 -6.40 -1.11
C ASP A 13 -14.64 -6.88 0.20
N ASP A 14 -13.40 -7.40 0.14
CA ASP A 14 -12.62 -7.74 1.34
C ASP A 14 -12.45 -6.51 2.25
N ARG A 15 -12.15 -5.35 1.68
CA ARG A 15 -11.96 -4.09 2.41
C ARG A 15 -13.25 -3.58 3.04
N ILE A 16 -14.37 -3.71 2.35
CA ILE A 16 -15.70 -3.37 2.89
C ILE A 16 -16.02 -4.25 4.09
N GLU A 17 -15.82 -5.55 3.97
CA GLU A 17 -16.04 -6.50 5.07
C GLU A 17 -15.13 -6.19 6.28
N ILE A 18 -13.86 -5.86 6.05
CA ILE A 18 -12.93 -5.43 7.10
C ILE A 18 -13.48 -4.18 7.81
N GLN A 19 -13.92 -3.17 7.05
CA GLN A 19 -14.47 -1.94 7.62
C GLN A 19 -15.70 -2.19 8.48
N GLU A 20 -16.63 -3.02 8.02
CA GLU A 20 -17.83 -3.38 8.76
C GLU A 20 -17.52 -4.14 10.07
N CYS A 21 -16.61 -5.09 9.98
CA CYS A 21 -16.14 -5.85 11.14
C CYS A 21 -15.43 -4.96 12.17
N LEU A 22 -14.60 -4.01 11.71
CA LEU A 22 -13.96 -3.02 12.57
C LEU A 22 -14.99 -2.12 13.27
N ASN A 23 -16.04 -1.70 12.56
CA ASN A 23 -17.13 -0.91 13.14
C ASN A 23 -17.89 -1.67 14.24
N LYS A 24 -17.96 -3.00 14.13
CA LYS A 24 -18.54 -3.91 15.13
C LYS A 24 -17.56 -4.25 16.28
N GLY A 25 -16.32 -3.74 16.24
CA GLY A 25 -15.31 -3.99 17.26
C GLY A 25 -14.72 -5.41 17.23
N MET A 26 -14.76 -6.10 16.08
CA MET A 26 -14.23 -7.45 15.94
C MET A 26 -12.69 -7.48 15.98
N THR A 27 -12.13 -8.59 16.45
CA THR A 27 -10.68 -8.81 16.47
C THR A 27 -10.13 -9.14 15.08
N PHE A 28 -8.86 -8.86 14.81
CA PHE A 28 -8.23 -9.20 13.54
C PHE A 28 -8.28 -10.68 13.20
N LYS A 29 -8.23 -11.56 14.22
CA LYS A 29 -8.41 -13.00 14.03
C LYS A 29 -9.79 -13.33 13.47
N ALA A 30 -10.85 -12.77 14.06
CA ALA A 30 -12.23 -12.98 13.61
C ALA A 30 -12.47 -12.38 12.22
N ILE A 31 -11.92 -11.18 11.94
CA ILE A 31 -11.97 -10.54 10.63
C ILE A 31 -11.27 -11.42 9.59
N GLY A 32 -10.07 -11.90 9.90
CA GLY A 32 -9.29 -12.76 9.00
C GLY A 32 -10.03 -14.04 8.64
N GLN A 33 -10.72 -14.67 9.59
CA GLN A 33 -11.56 -15.84 9.34
C GLN A 33 -12.71 -15.54 8.37
N ARG A 34 -13.37 -14.36 8.50
CA ARG A 34 -14.47 -13.95 7.60
C ARG A 34 -13.99 -13.66 6.18
N VAL A 35 -12.90 -12.94 6.05
CA VAL A 35 -12.34 -12.51 4.75
C VAL A 35 -11.49 -13.61 4.11
N GLY A 36 -11.20 -14.70 4.83
CA GLY A 36 -10.32 -15.76 4.34
C GLY A 36 -8.85 -15.33 4.20
N LYS A 37 -8.40 -14.40 5.05
CA LYS A 37 -7.03 -13.87 5.09
C LYS A 37 -6.41 -14.08 6.46
N ASP A 38 -5.08 -14.11 6.51
CA ASP A 38 -4.37 -14.18 7.80
C ASP A 38 -4.56 -12.89 8.61
N GLN A 39 -4.62 -13.02 9.94
CA GLN A 39 -4.79 -11.87 10.85
C GLN A 39 -3.67 -10.82 10.72
N THR A 40 -2.45 -11.25 10.36
CA THR A 40 -1.32 -10.33 10.15
C THR A 40 -1.51 -9.51 8.89
N THR A 41 -2.13 -10.07 7.86
CA THR A 41 -2.51 -9.37 6.63
C THR A 41 -3.56 -8.29 6.94
N ILE A 42 -4.59 -8.63 7.72
CA ILE A 42 -5.60 -7.65 8.16
C ILE A 42 -4.95 -6.54 8.99
N SER A 43 -4.07 -6.88 9.92
CA SER A 43 -3.36 -5.91 10.75
C SER A 43 -2.52 -4.93 9.91
N LYS A 44 -1.77 -5.44 8.91
CA LYS A 44 -0.96 -4.63 8.00
C LYS A 44 -1.84 -3.70 7.15
N GLU A 45 -2.93 -4.21 6.59
CA GLU A 45 -3.90 -3.43 5.80
C GLU A 45 -4.47 -2.26 6.62
N VAL A 46 -4.95 -2.53 7.85
CA VAL A 46 -5.54 -1.49 8.73
C VAL A 46 -4.49 -0.46 9.17
N LYS A 47 -3.25 -0.89 9.44
CA LYS A 47 -2.16 0.03 9.79
C LYS A 47 -1.75 0.90 8.62
N LEU A 48 -1.66 0.33 7.42
CA LEU A 48 -1.22 1.05 6.22
C LEU A 48 -2.26 2.10 5.79
N HIS A 49 -3.53 1.73 5.77
CA HIS A 49 -4.63 2.53 5.23
C HIS A 49 -5.52 3.19 6.30
N GLY A 50 -5.07 3.22 7.55
CA GLY A 50 -5.72 4.00 8.60
C GLY A 50 -5.33 5.48 8.52
N HIS A 51 -6.32 6.38 8.42
CA HIS A 51 -6.11 7.82 8.32
C HIS A 51 -6.48 8.55 9.61
N THR A 52 -5.58 9.44 10.04
CA THR A 52 -5.82 10.30 11.19
C THR A 52 -6.56 11.57 10.76
N TYR A 53 -7.57 11.96 11.53
CA TYR A 53 -8.32 13.20 11.33
C TYR A 53 -8.67 13.86 12.66
N THR A 54 -8.89 15.16 12.60
CA THR A 54 -9.33 15.98 13.74
C THR A 54 -10.78 16.44 13.52
N ASN A 55 -11.45 16.79 14.60
CA ASN A 55 -12.76 17.44 14.56
C ASN A 55 -12.83 18.53 15.64
N SER A 56 -14.00 19.18 15.77
CA SER A 56 -14.25 20.26 16.74
C SER A 56 -13.98 19.90 18.21
N PHE A 57 -13.95 18.61 18.54
CA PHE A 57 -13.71 18.12 19.91
C PHE A 57 -12.23 17.77 20.16
N THR A 58 -11.38 17.83 19.14
CA THR A 58 -9.94 17.54 19.28
C THR A 58 -9.25 18.71 19.99
N LYS A 59 -8.64 18.44 21.15
CA LYS A 59 -7.98 19.44 22.00
C LYS A 59 -6.48 19.18 22.17
N THR A 60 -5.94 18.11 21.64
CA THR A 60 -4.53 17.74 21.73
C THR A 60 -4.07 17.10 20.43
N ASP A 61 -2.78 17.24 20.13
CA ASP A 61 -2.14 16.59 18.99
C ASP A 61 -1.55 15.21 19.36
N GLU A 62 -1.65 14.83 20.64
CA GLU A 62 -1.15 13.55 21.12
C GLU A 62 -1.96 12.38 20.55
N CYS A 63 -1.28 11.27 20.31
CA CYS A 63 -1.93 10.04 19.89
C CYS A 63 -2.73 9.40 21.02
N CYS A 64 -3.95 8.98 20.75
CA CYS A 64 -4.75 8.25 21.74
C CYS A 64 -4.05 6.94 22.13
N PRO A 65 -3.81 6.66 23.44
CA PRO A 65 -3.15 5.44 23.90
C PRO A 65 -3.80 4.13 23.39
N LYS A 66 -5.10 4.15 23.11
CA LYS A 66 -5.81 3.00 22.53
C LYS A 66 -5.37 2.68 21.11
N LEU A 67 -4.87 3.65 20.36
CA LEU A 67 -4.38 3.45 18.98
C LEU A 67 -3.01 2.78 18.92
N LEU A 68 -2.31 2.65 20.05
CA LEU A 68 -1.05 1.90 20.15
C LEU A 68 -1.28 0.37 20.15
N LYS A 69 -2.50 -0.06 20.38
CA LYS A 69 -2.93 -1.47 20.40
C LYS A 69 -3.95 -1.74 19.30
N ALA A 70 -4.09 -3.01 18.92
CA ALA A 70 -5.14 -3.42 17.98
C ALA A 70 -6.53 -2.97 18.48
N PRO A 71 -7.37 -2.48 17.59
CA PRO A 71 -7.29 -2.50 16.12
C PRO A 71 -6.59 -1.30 15.47
N PHE A 72 -5.88 -0.44 16.19
CA PHE A 72 -5.12 0.72 15.70
C PHE A 72 -5.97 1.82 15.04
N VAL A 73 -7.28 1.70 15.10
CA VAL A 73 -8.28 2.63 14.53
C VAL A 73 -9.45 2.81 15.48
N CYS A 74 -10.18 3.89 15.30
CA CYS A 74 -11.33 4.24 16.12
C CYS A 74 -12.68 3.68 15.58
N ASN A 75 -12.67 2.82 14.57
CA ASN A 75 -13.89 2.35 13.90
C ASN A 75 -14.93 1.79 14.90
N GLY A 76 -14.54 0.90 15.79
CA GLY A 76 -15.39 0.32 16.84
C GLY A 76 -15.36 1.06 18.17
N CYS A 77 -14.73 2.24 18.25
CA CYS A 77 -14.61 2.96 19.51
C CYS A 77 -15.92 3.69 19.87
N PRO A 78 -16.54 3.44 21.04
CA PRO A 78 -17.77 4.08 21.42
C PRO A 78 -17.64 5.61 21.60
N LYS A 79 -16.42 6.11 21.85
CA LYS A 79 -16.14 7.55 21.98
C LYS A 79 -15.84 8.25 20.65
N ARG A 80 -15.85 7.52 19.52
CA ARG A 80 -15.46 8.07 18.21
C ARG A 80 -16.21 9.35 17.85
N ASN A 81 -17.51 9.39 18.09
CA ASN A 81 -18.38 10.52 17.75
C ASN A 81 -18.77 11.37 18.96
N HIS A 82 -18.14 11.16 20.11
CA HIS A 82 -18.48 11.85 21.35
C HIS A 82 -17.51 13.00 21.64
N SER A 83 -18.04 14.07 22.25
CA SER A 83 -17.27 15.19 22.81
C SER A 83 -16.27 14.76 23.89
N ASN A 84 -16.46 13.60 24.49
CA ASN A 84 -15.57 13.05 25.54
C ASN A 84 -14.24 12.49 24.99
N CYS A 85 -13.99 12.54 23.69
CA CYS A 85 -12.71 12.18 23.10
C CYS A 85 -12.00 13.45 22.61
N SER A 86 -10.92 13.83 23.29
CA SER A 86 -10.09 15.01 22.93
C SER A 86 -8.92 14.70 22.00
N TYR A 87 -8.66 13.43 21.70
CA TYR A 87 -7.57 12.99 20.84
C TYR A 87 -7.92 13.06 19.35
N PRO A 88 -6.92 13.21 18.46
CA PRO A 88 -7.10 12.93 17.05
C PRO A 88 -7.64 11.51 16.84
N ARG A 89 -8.50 11.36 15.88
CA ARG A 89 -9.14 10.07 15.59
C ARG A 89 -8.46 9.43 14.38
N ARG A 90 -8.45 8.11 14.36
CA ARG A 90 -7.94 7.35 13.22
C ARG A 90 -9.00 6.39 12.73
N SER A 91 -9.33 6.40 11.45
CA SER A 91 -10.32 5.50 10.86
C SER A 91 -9.78 4.77 9.64
N TYR A 92 -10.25 3.54 9.49
CA TYR A 92 -10.09 2.76 8.27
C TYR A 92 -11.34 2.90 7.41
N GLN A 93 -11.16 3.23 6.13
CA GLN A 93 -12.22 3.36 5.14
C GLN A 93 -11.89 2.54 3.90
N ALA A 94 -12.75 1.58 3.55
CA ALA A 94 -12.52 0.64 2.45
C ALA A 94 -12.29 1.32 1.09
N LYS A 95 -13.10 2.32 0.76
CA LYS A 95 -12.97 3.06 -0.51
C LYS A 95 -11.67 3.85 -0.60
N THR A 96 -11.24 4.46 0.51
CA THR A 96 -9.96 5.19 0.56
C THR A 96 -8.79 4.23 0.42
N ALA A 97 -8.82 3.11 1.16
CA ALA A 97 -7.80 2.07 1.08
C ALA A 97 -7.69 1.46 -0.32
N GLN A 98 -8.83 1.25 -1.01
CA GLN A 98 -8.86 0.76 -2.37
C GLN A 98 -8.24 1.77 -3.34
N LYS A 99 -8.60 3.05 -3.23
CA LYS A 99 -8.06 4.12 -4.08
C LYS A 99 -6.54 4.27 -3.92
N GLU A 100 -6.03 4.19 -2.68
CA GLU A 100 -4.59 4.22 -2.42
C GLU A 100 -3.86 3.02 -3.02
N TYR A 101 -4.43 1.83 -2.86
CA TYR A 101 -3.89 0.62 -3.47
C TYR A 101 -3.83 0.74 -5.00
N GLU A 102 -4.89 1.24 -5.64
CA GLU A 102 -4.93 1.46 -7.08
C GLU A 102 -3.91 2.52 -7.55
N SER A 103 -3.73 3.61 -6.77
CA SER A 103 -2.71 4.64 -7.05
C SER A 103 -1.30 4.03 -7.03
N VAL A 104 -0.97 3.26 -6.01
CA VAL A 104 0.33 2.56 -5.92
C VAL A 104 0.53 1.59 -7.09
N LEU A 105 -0.52 0.88 -7.53
CA LEU A 105 -0.44 0.00 -8.70
C LEU A 105 -0.19 0.77 -9.99
N VAL A 106 -0.83 1.92 -10.18
CA VAL A 106 -0.62 2.78 -11.35
C VAL A 106 0.81 3.32 -11.32
N GLU A 107 1.23 3.93 -10.22
CA GLU A 107 2.58 4.49 -10.04
C GLU A 107 3.68 3.43 -10.26
N SER A 108 3.47 2.20 -9.75
CA SER A 108 4.43 1.10 -9.94
C SER A 108 4.49 0.59 -11.39
N ARG A 109 3.50 0.89 -12.20
CA ARG A 109 3.40 0.52 -13.62
C ARG A 109 3.68 1.69 -14.56
N GLU A 110 3.64 2.92 -14.05
CA GLU A 110 4.09 4.10 -14.79
C GLU A 110 5.57 3.95 -15.07
N GLY A 111 5.85 3.79 -16.31
CA GLY A 111 7.06 3.84 -17.12
C GLY A 111 8.42 3.85 -16.45
N ILE A 112 9.39 3.77 -17.27
CA ILE A 112 10.80 3.95 -16.91
C ILE A 112 10.96 5.39 -16.42
N PRO A 113 11.50 5.65 -15.22
CA PRO A 113 11.68 7.01 -14.67
C PRO A 113 12.85 7.72 -15.38
N LEU A 114 12.74 7.85 -16.68
CA LEU A 114 13.69 8.53 -17.54
C LEU A 114 12.99 9.57 -18.39
N THR A 115 13.62 10.71 -18.56
CA THR A 115 13.22 11.65 -19.59
C THR A 115 13.38 11.04 -20.97
N LYS A 116 12.69 11.57 -21.97
CA LYS A 116 12.79 11.09 -23.36
C LYS A 116 14.23 11.08 -23.87
N GLU A 117 15.00 12.09 -23.52
CA GLU A 117 16.41 12.24 -23.91
C GLU A 117 17.30 11.20 -23.23
N GLU A 118 17.11 11.00 -21.93
CA GLU A 118 17.83 9.95 -21.16
C GLU A 118 17.49 8.56 -21.67
N PHE A 119 16.23 8.33 -22.04
CA PHE A 119 15.80 7.06 -22.63
C PHE A 119 16.54 6.77 -23.93
N TYR A 120 16.55 7.69 -24.89
CA TYR A 120 17.27 7.49 -26.18
C TYR A 120 18.77 7.32 -25.98
N LYS A 121 19.38 8.08 -25.08
CA LYS A 121 20.81 7.93 -24.76
C LYS A 121 21.11 6.55 -24.17
N THR A 122 20.29 6.09 -23.24
CA THR A 122 20.40 4.76 -22.63
C THR A 122 20.22 3.66 -23.67
N GLU A 123 19.22 3.82 -24.57
CA GLU A 123 18.98 2.89 -25.67
C GLU A 123 20.17 2.73 -26.57
N GLN A 124 20.78 3.82 -27.02
CA GLN A 124 21.97 3.78 -27.87
C GLN A 124 23.14 3.04 -27.21
N ILE A 125 23.40 3.32 -25.94
CA ILE A 125 24.47 2.70 -25.17
C ILE A 125 24.21 1.20 -25.00
N ILE A 126 23.01 0.82 -24.56
CA ILE A 126 22.66 -0.57 -24.31
C ILE A 126 22.61 -1.37 -25.60
N SER A 127 22.02 -0.83 -26.66
CA SER A 127 21.97 -1.49 -27.98
C SER A 127 23.37 -1.73 -28.57
N SER A 128 24.28 -0.76 -28.42
CA SER A 128 25.65 -0.90 -28.83
C SER A 128 26.40 -1.99 -28.04
N ALA A 129 26.20 -1.97 -26.69
CA ALA A 129 26.83 -2.95 -25.81
C ALA A 129 26.35 -4.38 -26.09
N VAL A 130 25.03 -4.56 -26.30
CA VAL A 130 24.45 -5.88 -26.64
C VAL A 130 24.97 -6.38 -28.00
N LYS A 131 25.04 -5.52 -29.02
CA LYS A 131 25.60 -5.85 -30.35
C LYS A 131 27.05 -6.28 -30.27
N SER A 132 27.83 -5.69 -29.37
CA SER A 132 29.24 -6.06 -29.14
C SER A 132 29.44 -7.25 -28.19
N GLY A 133 28.35 -7.89 -27.72
CA GLY A 133 28.40 -9.02 -26.80
C GLY A 133 28.74 -8.65 -25.35
N GLN A 134 28.66 -7.39 -24.98
CA GLN A 134 28.89 -6.95 -23.61
C GLN A 134 27.71 -7.30 -22.68
N ASN A 135 28.03 -7.58 -21.42
CA ASN A 135 27.00 -7.77 -20.40
C ASN A 135 26.34 -6.42 -20.08
N ILE A 136 24.99 -6.39 -20.08
CA ILE A 136 24.18 -5.19 -19.79
C ILE A 136 24.56 -4.54 -18.46
N TYR A 137 24.86 -5.32 -17.42
CA TYR A 137 25.30 -4.80 -16.12
C TYR A 137 26.60 -3.99 -16.25
N HIS A 138 27.59 -4.51 -16.97
CA HIS A 138 28.84 -3.79 -17.21
C HIS A 138 28.65 -2.53 -18.04
N ALA A 139 27.76 -2.57 -19.04
CA ALA A 139 27.43 -1.39 -19.83
C ALA A 139 26.77 -0.28 -18.97
N ILE A 140 25.88 -0.63 -18.07
CA ILE A 140 25.26 0.30 -17.12
C ILE A 140 26.31 0.94 -16.22
N GLN A 141 27.21 0.14 -15.63
CA GLN A 141 28.23 0.62 -14.70
C GLN A 141 29.28 1.49 -15.41
N ALA A 142 29.78 1.04 -16.55
CA ALA A 142 30.82 1.75 -17.31
C ALA A 142 30.36 3.13 -17.82
N ASN A 143 29.06 3.31 -18.06
CA ASN A 143 28.47 4.57 -18.56
C ASN A 143 27.74 5.37 -17.49
N ASN A 144 27.84 4.97 -16.22
CA ASN A 144 27.12 5.62 -15.10
C ASN A 144 25.64 5.89 -15.39
N LEU A 145 24.95 4.92 -15.99
CA LEU A 145 23.53 5.09 -16.30
C LEU A 145 22.69 5.01 -15.02
N SER A 146 21.74 5.92 -14.85
CA SER A 146 20.83 6.00 -13.71
C SER A 146 19.69 4.96 -13.77
N VAL A 147 19.89 3.86 -14.46
CA VAL A 147 18.89 2.80 -14.68
C VAL A 147 19.31 1.50 -14.04
N SER A 148 18.34 0.77 -13.50
CA SER A 148 18.58 -0.58 -13.01
C SER A 148 18.58 -1.60 -14.16
N LYS A 149 19.26 -2.74 -13.96
CA LYS A 149 19.23 -3.87 -14.89
C LYS A 149 17.76 -4.31 -15.18
N SER A 150 16.92 -4.35 -14.15
CA SER A 150 15.51 -4.71 -14.29
C SER A 150 14.72 -3.70 -15.14
N THR A 151 15.06 -2.43 -15.07
CA THR A 151 14.46 -1.37 -15.88
C THR A 151 14.80 -1.57 -17.35
N VAL A 152 16.06 -1.89 -17.65
CA VAL A 152 16.50 -2.17 -19.03
C VAL A 152 15.75 -3.37 -19.61
N TYR A 153 15.65 -4.48 -18.86
CA TYR A 153 14.93 -5.67 -19.35
C TYR A 153 13.40 -5.48 -19.50
N ARG A 154 12.80 -4.44 -18.92
CA ARG A 154 11.39 -4.12 -19.17
C ARG A 154 11.20 -3.25 -20.41
N ALA A 155 12.23 -2.51 -20.80
CA ALA A 155 12.17 -1.57 -21.91
C ALA A 155 12.47 -2.23 -23.26
N TYR A 156 13.15 -3.36 -23.24
CA TYR A 156 13.61 -4.14 -24.40
C TYR A 156 13.16 -5.60 -24.31
#